data_bcce2b3a3188f72224269fbcbef136fa
#
_entry.id   bcce2b3a3188f72224269fbcbef136fa
#
_cell.length_a   1.000
_cell.length_b   1.000
_cell.length_c   1.000
_cell.angle_alpha   90.00
_cell.angle_beta   90.00
_cell.angle_gamma   90.00
#
_symmetry.space_group_name_H-M   'P 1'
#
loop_
_entity.id
_entity.type
_entity.pdbx_description
1 polymer ?
#
loop_
_entity_poly.entity_id
_entity_poly.type
_entity_poly.pdbx_seq_one_letter_code
_entity_poly.pdbx_strand_id
1 'polypeptide(L)'
;YTVASDPNKKKSLEILKSLAKHADILELGFPHSTPIGDGGQIQTSSHRAIKNGFKMKDAFQIVKSFKKTEKNKPVILMGYYNMIFQYGENKFLNDCKKSGVSGIICVDLPWPENKIFAKKCKKKSIVFVQLLSPTTTKERMKKIIRDSDSMNYLISILGTTGSKLKISPKKILENYNKIKRINPKKNIVIGFGITGSTISSFKSASGVVVGSLLCKNITNSLKMRINPAAKLLQTVYNLKKKIM
;
A
#
# COMPACT_ATOMS: atom_id res chain seq x y z
N TYR A 1 -3.40 -3.97 1.53
CA TYR A 1 -2.14 -3.80 2.25
C TYR A 1 -1.99 -4.79 3.39
N THR A 2 -0.81 -5.37 3.55
CA THR A 2 -0.38 -6.16 4.71
C THR A 2 1.09 -5.87 5.00
N VAL A 3 1.58 -6.25 6.20
CA VAL A 3 2.98 -6.03 6.59
C VAL A 3 3.82 -7.28 6.29
N ALA A 4 5.00 -7.10 5.73
CA ALA A 4 5.95 -8.17 5.44
C ALA A 4 6.39 -8.88 6.74
N SER A 5 6.42 -10.21 6.68
CA SER A 5 6.72 -11.08 7.83
C SER A 5 5.73 -10.98 8.99
N ASP A 6 4.53 -10.47 8.79
CA ASP A 6 3.48 -10.52 9.81
C ASP A 6 2.53 -11.72 9.57
N PRO A 7 2.42 -12.68 10.51
CA PRO A 7 3.15 -12.83 11.79
C PRO A 7 4.56 -13.41 11.63
N ASN A 8 4.87 -14.02 10.50
CA ASN A 8 6.18 -14.52 10.10
C ASN A 8 6.28 -14.62 8.58
N LYS A 9 7.46 -14.86 8.03
CA LYS A 9 7.71 -14.88 6.60
C LYS A 9 6.85 -15.90 5.82
N LYS A 10 6.71 -17.11 6.34
CA LYS A 10 5.90 -18.18 5.72
C LYS A 10 4.42 -17.77 5.64
N LYS A 11 3.86 -17.33 6.76
CA LYS A 11 2.45 -16.87 6.82
C LYS A 11 2.20 -15.62 5.99
N SER A 12 3.12 -14.67 5.96
CA SER A 12 3.03 -13.49 5.09
C SER A 12 2.94 -13.88 3.61
N LEU A 13 3.71 -14.87 3.16
CA LEU A 13 3.59 -15.41 1.80
C LEU A 13 2.24 -16.10 1.55
N GLU A 14 1.76 -16.92 2.49
CA GLU A 14 0.44 -17.56 2.40
C GLU A 14 -0.69 -16.52 2.29
N ILE A 15 -0.60 -15.45 3.09
CA ILE A 15 -1.54 -14.34 3.05
C ILE A 15 -1.52 -13.67 1.67
N LEU A 16 -0.36 -13.31 1.13
CA LEU A 16 -0.27 -12.69 -0.20
C LEU A 16 -0.90 -13.57 -1.28
N LYS A 17 -0.62 -14.88 -1.28
CA LYS A 17 -1.22 -15.82 -2.22
C LYS A 17 -2.75 -15.89 -2.10
N SER A 18 -3.27 -15.85 -0.87
CA SER A 18 -4.72 -15.80 -0.64
C SER A 18 -5.34 -14.51 -1.15
N LEU A 19 -4.74 -13.37 -0.85
CA LEU A 19 -5.22 -12.06 -1.30
C LEU A 19 -5.21 -11.93 -2.83
N ALA A 20 -4.21 -12.50 -3.51
CA ALA A 20 -4.05 -12.45 -4.97
C ALA A 20 -5.26 -12.99 -5.74
N LYS A 21 -6.06 -13.86 -5.13
CA LYS A 21 -7.27 -14.43 -5.76
C LYS A 21 -8.35 -13.38 -6.04
N HIS A 22 -8.41 -12.32 -5.24
CA HIS A 22 -9.46 -11.29 -5.35
C HIS A 22 -8.93 -9.86 -5.41
N ALA A 23 -7.70 -9.59 -4.97
CA ALA A 23 -7.09 -8.29 -5.12
C ALA A 23 -6.41 -8.14 -6.49
N ASP A 24 -6.51 -6.96 -7.10
CA ASP A 24 -5.91 -6.68 -8.39
C ASP A 24 -4.43 -6.31 -8.26
N ILE A 25 -4.08 -5.59 -7.20
CA ILE A 25 -2.71 -5.20 -6.82
C ILE A 25 -2.50 -5.54 -5.35
N LEU A 26 -1.34 -6.05 -5.01
CA LEU A 26 -0.95 -6.32 -3.63
C LEU A 26 0.01 -5.23 -3.14
N GLU A 27 -0.22 -4.75 -1.93
CA GLU A 27 0.64 -3.78 -1.26
C GLU A 27 1.24 -4.43 -0.02
N LEU A 28 2.57 -4.53 0.01
CA LEU A 28 3.33 -5.16 1.08
C LEU A 28 4.21 -4.12 1.78
N GLY A 29 3.84 -3.77 3.01
CA GLY A 29 4.60 -2.84 3.84
C GLY A 29 5.86 -3.49 4.42
N PHE A 30 7.02 -2.85 4.31
CA PHE A 30 8.17 -3.23 5.14
C PHE A 30 8.08 -2.49 6.48
N PRO A 31 8.09 -3.24 7.61
CA PRO A 31 7.81 -2.66 8.93
C PRO A 31 8.87 -1.67 9.37
N HIS A 32 8.44 -0.63 10.08
CA HIS A 32 9.29 0.40 10.68
C HIS A 32 9.01 0.47 12.20
N SER A 33 10.03 0.78 13.00
CA SER A 33 9.90 0.87 14.46
C SER A 33 9.09 2.08 14.92
N THR A 34 9.12 3.15 14.15
CA THR A 34 8.44 4.43 14.44
C THR A 34 7.59 4.87 13.24
N PRO A 35 6.50 4.16 12.92
CA PRO A 35 5.73 4.39 11.71
C PRO A 35 4.72 5.52 11.94
N ILE A 36 5.15 6.77 11.86
CA ILE A 36 4.37 7.97 12.19
C ILE A 36 3.08 8.16 11.36
N GLY A 37 3.04 7.65 10.14
CA GLY A 37 1.85 7.69 9.27
C GLY A 37 0.87 6.53 9.49
N ASP A 38 1.25 5.52 10.28
CA ASP A 38 0.47 4.31 10.46
C ASP A 38 -0.35 4.34 11.75
N GLY A 39 -1.60 3.87 11.67
CA GLY A 39 -2.45 3.69 12.84
C GLY A 39 -2.20 2.37 13.56
N GLY A 40 -2.79 2.23 14.76
CA GLY A 40 -2.49 1.17 15.72
C GLY A 40 -2.56 -0.27 15.17
N GLN A 41 -3.41 -0.56 14.18
CA GLN A 41 -3.50 -1.91 13.60
C GLN A 41 -2.26 -2.24 12.75
N ILE A 42 -1.78 -1.28 11.96
CA ILE A 42 -0.56 -1.45 11.15
C ILE A 42 0.66 -1.40 12.06
N GLN A 43 0.69 -0.51 13.05
CA GLN A 43 1.75 -0.47 14.06
C GLN A 43 1.89 -1.82 14.79
N THR A 44 0.76 -2.43 15.21
CA THR A 44 0.73 -3.75 15.85
C THR A 44 1.30 -4.83 14.93
N SER A 45 0.97 -4.80 13.64
CA SER A 45 1.52 -5.72 12.64
C SER A 45 3.02 -5.50 12.43
N SER A 46 3.47 -4.25 12.33
CA SER A 46 4.88 -3.87 12.19
C SER A 46 5.70 -4.29 13.41
N HIS A 47 5.20 -4.00 14.60
CA HIS A 47 5.85 -4.41 15.85
C HIS A 47 6.01 -5.94 15.93
N ARG A 48 4.96 -6.70 15.57
CA ARG A 48 4.99 -8.16 15.55
C ARG A 48 6.04 -8.71 14.58
N ALA A 49 6.11 -8.14 13.37
CA ALA A 49 7.11 -8.53 12.37
C ALA A 49 8.54 -8.23 12.83
N ILE A 50 8.78 -7.04 13.42
CA ILE A 50 10.09 -6.63 13.95
C ILE A 50 10.50 -7.54 15.11
N LYS A 51 9.60 -7.78 16.08
CA LYS A 51 9.85 -8.69 17.21
C LYS A 51 10.23 -10.09 16.74
N ASN A 52 9.69 -10.54 15.62
CA ASN A 52 10.00 -11.83 15.00
C ASN A 52 11.21 -11.77 14.06
N GLY A 53 12.05 -10.74 14.16
CA GLY A 53 13.35 -10.66 13.50
C GLY A 53 13.30 -10.26 12.02
N PHE A 54 12.28 -9.50 11.58
CA PHE A 54 12.22 -9.00 10.20
C PHE A 54 13.51 -8.31 9.79
N LYS A 55 13.96 -8.63 8.58
CA LYS A 55 15.03 -7.92 7.88
C LYS A 55 14.53 -7.49 6.50
N MET A 56 15.01 -6.36 5.95
CA MET A 56 14.56 -5.84 4.65
C MET A 56 14.63 -6.90 3.53
N LYS A 57 15.64 -7.76 3.54
CA LYS A 57 15.76 -8.88 2.60
C LYS A 57 14.57 -9.85 2.63
N ASP A 58 13.85 -9.94 3.74
CA ASP A 58 12.69 -10.84 3.85
C ASP A 58 11.52 -10.34 3.00
N ALA A 59 11.32 -9.03 2.88
CA ALA A 59 10.32 -8.46 1.97
C ALA A 59 10.60 -8.88 0.52
N PHE A 60 11.84 -8.77 0.06
CA PHE A 60 12.23 -9.20 -1.29
C PHE A 60 12.07 -10.71 -1.49
N GLN A 61 12.43 -11.51 -0.49
CA GLN A 61 12.27 -12.97 -0.55
C GLN A 61 10.80 -13.40 -0.62
N ILE A 62 9.92 -12.73 0.14
CA ILE A 62 8.48 -12.96 0.09
C ILE A 62 7.94 -12.64 -1.31
N VAL A 63 8.27 -11.47 -1.87
CA VAL A 63 7.85 -11.10 -3.23
C VAL A 63 8.41 -12.07 -4.27
N LYS A 64 9.70 -12.40 -4.22
CA LYS A 64 10.32 -13.37 -5.13
C LYS A 64 9.64 -14.74 -5.09
N SER A 65 9.33 -15.23 -3.89
CA SER A 65 8.62 -16.50 -3.70
C SER A 65 7.17 -16.44 -4.18
N PHE A 66 6.50 -15.30 -3.99
CA PHE A 66 5.16 -15.04 -4.50
C PHE A 66 5.16 -15.05 -6.05
N LYS A 67 6.10 -14.38 -6.67
CA LYS A 67 6.22 -14.27 -8.13
C LYS A 67 6.51 -15.59 -8.85
N LYS A 68 6.97 -16.64 -8.13
CA LYS A 68 7.12 -17.98 -8.73
C LYS A 68 5.77 -18.58 -9.15
N THR A 69 4.69 -18.27 -8.44
CA THR A 69 3.33 -18.79 -8.73
C THR A 69 2.41 -17.74 -9.34
N GLU A 70 2.61 -16.47 -9.02
CA GLU A 70 1.75 -15.35 -9.40
C GLU A 70 2.54 -14.31 -10.23
N LYS A 71 3.07 -14.74 -11.38
CA LYS A 71 4.02 -13.95 -12.19
C LYS A 71 3.49 -12.55 -12.57
N ASN A 72 2.23 -12.48 -12.97
CA ASN A 72 1.61 -11.26 -13.52
C ASN A 72 0.93 -10.37 -12.46
N LYS A 73 0.74 -10.86 -11.22
CA LYS A 73 0.06 -10.10 -10.16
C LYS A 73 0.98 -8.98 -9.64
N PRO A 74 0.64 -7.68 -9.78
CA PRO A 74 1.50 -6.61 -9.30
C PRO A 74 1.67 -6.64 -7.78
N VAL A 75 2.89 -6.35 -7.32
CA VAL A 75 3.21 -6.16 -5.91
C VAL A 75 3.92 -4.82 -5.75
N ILE A 76 3.38 -3.96 -4.88
CA ILE A 76 3.94 -2.67 -4.51
C ILE A 76 4.55 -2.82 -3.11
N LEU A 77 5.79 -2.36 -2.92
CA LEU A 77 6.37 -2.21 -1.59
C LEU A 77 6.04 -0.82 -1.03
N MET A 78 5.66 -0.77 0.23
CA MET A 78 5.37 0.49 0.92
C MET A 78 6.18 0.60 2.21
N GLY A 79 6.71 1.78 2.49
CA GLY A 79 7.39 2.05 3.76
C GLY A 79 8.01 3.44 3.83
N TYR A 80 8.96 3.58 4.74
CA TYR A 80 9.60 4.85 5.08
C TYR A 80 10.97 4.99 4.43
N TYR A 81 11.29 6.19 3.97
CA TYR A 81 12.50 6.45 3.20
C TYR A 81 13.78 6.14 3.97
N ASN A 82 13.82 6.39 5.26
CA ASN A 82 14.99 6.06 6.07
C ASN A 82 15.41 4.59 5.94
N MET A 83 14.46 3.65 5.86
CA MET A 83 14.75 2.23 5.66
C MET A 83 15.39 1.95 4.30
N ILE A 84 14.95 2.67 3.27
CA ILE A 84 15.50 2.58 1.91
C ILE A 84 16.89 3.18 1.88
N PHE A 85 17.07 4.34 2.50
CA PHE A 85 18.33 5.05 2.59
C PHE A 85 19.41 4.22 3.30
N GLN A 86 19.08 3.67 4.47
CA GLN A 86 19.99 2.81 5.25
C GLN A 86 20.34 1.50 4.52
N TYR A 87 19.41 0.94 3.74
CA TYR A 87 19.69 -0.23 2.92
C TYR A 87 20.59 0.09 1.71
N GLY A 88 20.63 1.36 1.31
CA GLY A 88 21.26 1.89 0.11
C GLY A 88 20.30 1.86 -1.07
N GLU A 89 19.90 3.05 -1.60
CA GLU A 89 18.89 3.19 -2.65
C GLU A 89 19.12 2.30 -3.88
N ASN A 90 20.37 2.29 -4.38
CA ASN A 90 20.71 1.50 -5.57
C ASN A 90 20.56 -0.01 -5.31
N LYS A 91 21.01 -0.48 -4.14
CA LYS A 91 20.88 -1.86 -3.70
C LYS A 91 19.40 -2.23 -3.53
N PHE A 92 18.61 -1.37 -2.86
CA PHE A 92 17.18 -1.54 -2.69
C PHE A 92 16.46 -1.70 -4.03
N LEU A 93 16.71 -0.81 -4.99
CA LEU A 93 16.08 -0.85 -6.31
C LEU A 93 16.52 -2.07 -7.13
N ASN A 94 17.77 -2.49 -7.00
CA ASN A 94 18.25 -3.72 -7.65
C ASN A 94 17.54 -4.96 -7.07
N ASP A 95 17.39 -5.03 -5.76
CA ASP A 95 16.70 -6.15 -5.10
C ASP A 95 15.19 -6.13 -5.36
N CYS A 96 14.56 -4.95 -5.46
CA CYS A 96 13.19 -4.79 -5.97
C CYS A 96 13.05 -5.39 -7.38
N LYS A 97 13.91 -4.99 -8.30
CA LYS A 97 13.90 -5.51 -9.69
C LYS A 97 14.05 -7.01 -9.73
N LYS A 98 15.07 -7.56 -9.02
CA LYS A 98 15.36 -9.00 -8.97
C LYS A 98 14.23 -9.83 -8.33
N SER A 99 13.46 -9.25 -7.43
CA SER A 99 12.34 -9.92 -6.76
C SER A 99 11.02 -9.80 -7.50
N GLY A 100 10.92 -8.91 -8.52
CA GLY A 100 9.71 -8.69 -9.29
C GLY A 100 8.74 -7.68 -8.63
N VAL A 101 9.24 -6.75 -7.82
CA VAL A 101 8.47 -5.62 -7.31
C VAL A 101 8.06 -4.72 -8.47
N SER A 102 6.77 -4.38 -8.52
CA SER A 102 6.18 -3.58 -9.60
C SER A 102 6.18 -2.09 -9.32
N GLY A 103 6.13 -1.71 -8.04
CA GLY A 103 6.09 -0.30 -7.63
C GLY A 103 6.52 -0.08 -6.18
N ILE A 104 6.70 1.19 -5.84
CA ILE A 104 7.11 1.64 -4.51
C ILE A 104 6.21 2.81 -4.08
N ILE A 105 5.76 2.77 -2.82
CA ILE A 105 5.19 3.89 -2.09
C ILE A 105 6.16 4.27 -0.98
N CYS A 106 6.62 5.51 -0.97
CA CYS A 106 7.42 6.05 0.12
C CYS A 106 6.59 7.09 0.87
N VAL A 107 6.27 6.79 2.14
CA VAL A 107 5.25 7.53 2.92
C VAL A 107 5.72 8.94 3.28
N ASP A 108 7.00 9.09 3.55
CA ASP A 108 7.65 10.27 4.10
C ASP A 108 8.60 10.98 3.11
N LEU A 109 8.52 10.64 1.81
CA LEU A 109 9.30 11.30 0.76
C LEU A 109 8.35 12.01 -0.22
N PRO A 110 7.91 13.25 0.08
CA PRO A 110 6.93 13.98 -0.73
C PRO A 110 7.54 14.56 -2.01
N TRP A 111 6.70 15.07 -2.90
CA TRP A 111 7.12 15.89 -4.02
C TRP A 111 7.44 17.32 -3.52
N PRO A 112 8.52 17.99 -3.96
CA PRO A 112 9.43 17.62 -5.06
C PRO A 112 10.67 16.79 -4.63
N GLU A 113 10.87 16.52 -3.35
CA GLU A 113 12.05 15.85 -2.79
C GLU A 113 12.23 14.44 -3.36
N ASN A 114 11.12 13.76 -3.67
CA ASN A 114 11.14 12.41 -4.25
C ASN A 114 11.60 12.34 -5.72
N LYS A 115 11.77 13.45 -6.44
CA LYS A 115 12.06 13.46 -7.89
C LYS A 115 13.29 12.63 -8.26
N ILE A 116 14.36 12.74 -7.46
CA ILE A 116 15.61 12.01 -7.72
C ILE A 116 15.37 10.51 -7.57
N PHE A 117 14.73 10.10 -6.48
CA PHE A 117 14.44 8.69 -6.20
C PHE A 117 13.42 8.11 -7.21
N ALA A 118 12.37 8.84 -7.54
CA ALA A 118 11.38 8.46 -8.56
C ALA A 118 12.04 8.25 -9.94
N LYS A 119 13.00 9.11 -10.33
CA LYS A 119 13.79 8.93 -11.55
C LYS A 119 14.63 7.66 -11.52
N LYS A 120 15.22 7.31 -10.37
CA LYS A 120 15.95 6.04 -10.19
C LYS A 120 15.00 4.84 -10.30
N CYS A 121 13.80 4.90 -9.70
CA CYS A 121 12.76 3.87 -9.84
C CYS A 121 12.40 3.64 -11.31
N LYS A 122 12.12 4.72 -12.06
CA LYS A 122 11.76 4.67 -13.48
C LYS A 122 12.84 4.00 -14.33
N LYS A 123 14.13 4.29 -14.09
CA LYS A 123 15.27 3.62 -14.77
C LYS A 123 15.30 2.11 -14.53
N LYS A 124 14.68 1.61 -13.45
CA LYS A 124 14.58 0.18 -13.14
C LYS A 124 13.22 -0.42 -13.56
N SER A 125 12.37 0.34 -14.25
CA SER A 125 10.98 -0.05 -14.60
C SER A 125 10.13 -0.35 -13.36
N ILE A 126 10.34 0.39 -12.28
CA ILE A 126 9.58 0.33 -11.03
C ILE A 126 8.75 1.60 -10.95
N VAL A 127 7.44 1.46 -10.78
CA VAL A 127 6.51 2.60 -10.64
C VAL A 127 6.74 3.26 -9.27
N PHE A 128 7.00 4.57 -9.26
CA PHE A 128 6.96 5.36 -8.03
C PHE A 128 5.57 5.96 -7.86
N VAL A 129 4.81 5.48 -6.89
CA VAL A 129 3.44 5.92 -6.64
C VAL A 129 3.45 7.21 -5.83
N GLN A 130 3.00 8.31 -6.44
CA GLN A 130 2.92 9.61 -5.77
C GLN A 130 1.72 9.67 -4.83
N LEU A 131 1.94 10.22 -3.64
CA LEU A 131 0.89 10.47 -2.65
C LEU A 131 0.30 11.87 -2.84
N LEU A 132 -1.03 11.95 -2.76
CA LEU A 132 -1.81 13.18 -2.76
C LEU A 132 -2.65 13.23 -1.48
N SER A 133 -2.65 14.36 -0.80
CA SER A 133 -3.46 14.56 0.40
C SER A 133 -4.63 15.51 0.13
N PRO A 134 -5.66 15.53 0.99
CA PRO A 134 -6.76 16.49 0.90
C PRO A 134 -6.31 17.96 0.98
N THR A 135 -5.13 18.20 1.57
CA THR A 135 -4.53 19.54 1.74
C THR A 135 -3.60 19.93 0.58
N THR A 136 -3.39 19.06 -0.41
CA THR A 136 -2.55 19.38 -1.56
C THR A 136 -3.20 20.49 -2.38
N THR A 137 -2.49 21.62 -2.55
CA THR A 137 -2.99 22.75 -3.35
C THR A 137 -3.15 22.37 -4.82
N LYS A 138 -4.01 23.09 -5.56
CA LYS A 138 -4.31 22.79 -6.97
C LYS A 138 -3.04 22.87 -7.84
N GLU A 139 -2.19 23.85 -7.60
CA GLU A 139 -0.93 24.06 -8.34
C GLU A 139 0.06 22.90 -8.07
N ARG A 140 0.22 22.52 -6.81
CA ARG A 140 1.06 21.38 -6.41
C ARG A 140 0.51 20.06 -6.97
N MET A 141 -0.81 19.88 -6.94
CA MET A 141 -1.50 18.71 -7.50
C MET A 141 -1.21 18.55 -8.99
N LYS A 142 -1.32 19.65 -9.78
CA LYS A 142 -0.99 19.64 -11.22
C LYS A 142 0.45 19.20 -11.48
N LYS A 143 1.41 19.70 -10.69
CA LYS A 143 2.82 19.35 -10.80
C LYS A 143 3.07 17.86 -10.46
N ILE A 144 2.49 17.38 -9.35
CA ILE A 144 2.60 15.98 -8.95
C ILE A 144 2.02 15.06 -10.04
N ILE A 145 0.83 15.35 -10.55
CA ILE A 145 0.16 14.52 -11.58
C ILE A 145 0.95 14.51 -12.88
N ARG A 146 1.53 15.63 -13.29
CA ARG A 146 2.38 15.71 -14.48
C ARG A 146 3.64 14.85 -14.32
N ASP A 147 4.29 14.91 -13.15
CA ASP A 147 5.56 14.26 -12.88
C ASP A 147 5.39 12.79 -12.46
N SER A 148 4.15 12.34 -12.18
CA SER A 148 3.86 10.96 -11.73
C SER A 148 3.84 9.96 -12.88
N ASP A 149 4.09 8.70 -12.53
CA ASP A 149 3.90 7.54 -13.42
C ASP A 149 2.40 7.21 -13.63
N SER A 150 2.07 5.95 -13.82
CA SER A 150 0.71 5.49 -14.17
C SER A 150 -0.31 5.59 -13.04
N MET A 151 0.13 5.58 -11.76
CA MET A 151 -0.75 5.52 -10.61
C MET A 151 -0.39 6.56 -9.56
N ASN A 152 -1.43 7.15 -8.96
CA ASN A 152 -1.33 8.03 -7.80
C ASN A 152 -2.21 7.51 -6.67
N TYR A 153 -1.84 7.83 -5.45
CA TYR A 153 -2.56 7.41 -4.25
C TYR A 153 -3.15 8.64 -3.54
N LEU A 154 -4.46 8.73 -3.48
CA LEU A 154 -5.17 9.77 -2.73
C LEU A 154 -5.39 9.31 -1.30
N ILE A 155 -4.74 9.97 -0.36
CA ILE A 155 -5.00 9.81 1.07
C ILE A 155 -6.36 10.44 1.38
N SER A 156 -7.29 9.67 1.94
CA SER A 156 -8.67 10.14 2.16
C SER A 156 -8.89 10.84 3.49
N ILE A 157 -7.93 10.79 4.41
CA ILE A 157 -8.03 11.40 5.74
C ILE A 157 -6.76 12.16 6.12
N LEU A 158 -6.95 13.17 6.97
CA LEU A 158 -5.85 13.82 7.68
C LEU A 158 -5.66 13.09 9.01
N GLY A 159 -4.57 12.34 9.14
CA GLY A 159 -4.26 11.52 10.32
C GLY A 159 -3.64 10.17 9.97
N THR A 160 -3.52 9.31 10.96
CA THR A 160 -2.93 7.97 10.79
C THR A 160 -3.90 6.98 10.14
N THR A 161 -3.37 5.92 9.54
CA THR A 161 -4.16 4.83 8.95
C THR A 161 -5.10 4.19 9.99
N GLY A 162 -6.31 3.84 9.57
CA GLY A 162 -7.31 3.22 10.46
C GLY A 162 -8.10 4.20 11.35
N SER A 163 -7.82 5.51 11.29
CA SER A 163 -8.67 6.52 11.89
C SER A 163 -10.05 6.53 11.20
N LYS A 164 -11.09 6.90 11.95
CA LYS A 164 -12.43 7.10 11.35
C LYS A 164 -12.36 8.21 10.31
N LEU A 165 -13.11 8.06 9.23
CA LEU A 165 -13.27 9.12 8.24
C LEU A 165 -13.88 10.36 8.92
N LYS A 166 -13.05 11.39 9.08
CA LYS A 166 -13.52 12.72 9.52
C LYS A 166 -14.11 13.53 8.34
N ILE A 167 -13.88 13.07 7.11
CA ILE A 167 -14.32 13.68 5.86
C ILE A 167 -15.32 12.71 5.22
N SER A 168 -16.46 13.22 4.76
CA SER A 168 -17.48 12.38 4.12
C SER A 168 -16.96 11.72 2.83
N PRO A 169 -17.44 10.52 2.45
CA PRO A 169 -17.10 9.89 1.18
C PRO A 169 -17.34 10.80 -0.02
N LYS A 170 -18.41 11.62 0.00
CA LYS A 170 -18.70 12.61 -1.02
C LYS A 170 -17.54 13.60 -1.21
N LYS A 171 -17.02 14.15 -0.12
CA LYS A 171 -15.89 15.09 -0.17
C LYS A 171 -14.60 14.48 -0.69
N ILE A 172 -14.37 13.22 -0.36
CA ILE A 172 -13.22 12.45 -0.90
C ILE A 172 -13.36 12.27 -2.41
N LEU A 173 -14.56 11.91 -2.89
CA LEU A 173 -14.85 11.79 -4.32
C LEU A 173 -14.77 13.14 -5.05
N GLU A 174 -15.14 14.25 -4.44
CA GLU A 174 -14.91 15.58 -5.01
C GLU A 174 -13.41 15.84 -5.24
N ASN A 175 -12.57 15.51 -4.27
CA ASN A 175 -11.10 15.62 -4.42
C ASN A 175 -10.56 14.66 -5.48
N TYR A 176 -11.03 13.41 -5.51
CA TYR A 176 -10.73 12.44 -6.56
C TYR A 176 -11.07 13.02 -7.96
N ASN A 177 -12.28 13.57 -8.12
CA ASN A 177 -12.72 14.15 -9.38
C ASN A 177 -11.89 15.37 -9.80
N LYS A 178 -11.44 16.22 -8.85
CA LYS A 178 -10.49 17.31 -9.14
C LYS A 178 -9.19 16.78 -9.75
N ILE A 179 -8.66 15.67 -9.21
CA ILE A 179 -7.44 15.04 -9.73
C ILE A 179 -7.70 14.48 -11.13
N LYS A 180 -8.81 13.75 -11.33
CA LYS A 180 -9.18 13.18 -12.62
C LYS A 180 -9.40 14.23 -13.72
N ARG A 181 -9.86 15.45 -13.37
CA ARG A 181 -9.96 16.56 -14.32
C ARG A 181 -8.60 17.08 -14.79
N ILE A 182 -7.54 16.96 -13.99
CA ILE A 182 -6.17 17.33 -14.39
C ILE A 182 -5.64 16.34 -15.43
N ASN A 183 -5.84 15.05 -15.21
CA ASN A 183 -5.47 14.00 -16.16
C ASN A 183 -6.40 12.79 -16.04
N PRO A 184 -7.40 12.65 -16.94
CA PRO A 184 -8.36 11.55 -16.92
C PRO A 184 -7.74 10.15 -17.07
N LYS A 185 -6.58 10.07 -17.73
CA LYS A 185 -5.88 8.78 -17.98
C LYS A 185 -5.13 8.24 -16.76
N LYS A 186 -4.89 9.06 -15.72
CA LYS A 186 -4.20 8.61 -14.51
C LYS A 186 -5.09 7.71 -13.66
N ASN A 187 -4.53 6.60 -13.19
CA ASN A 187 -5.19 5.76 -12.18
C ASN A 187 -5.00 6.39 -10.80
N ILE A 188 -6.10 6.66 -10.14
CA ILE A 188 -6.10 7.24 -8.79
C ILE A 188 -6.74 6.23 -7.85
N VAL A 189 -5.95 5.67 -6.95
CA VAL A 189 -6.47 4.80 -5.89
C VAL A 189 -6.76 5.63 -4.64
N ILE A 190 -7.83 5.29 -3.92
CA ILE A 190 -8.22 5.95 -2.67
C ILE A 190 -7.87 5.00 -1.52
N GLY A 191 -7.11 5.49 -0.56
CA GLY A 191 -6.76 4.73 0.64
C GLY A 191 -6.94 5.51 1.93
N PHE A 192 -6.70 4.82 3.06
CA PHE A 192 -6.97 5.28 4.43
C PHE A 192 -8.48 5.34 4.77
N GLY A 193 -8.84 4.80 5.91
CA GLY A 193 -10.23 4.81 6.41
C GLY A 193 -11.24 4.00 5.58
N ILE A 194 -10.79 3.22 4.60
CA ILE A 194 -11.66 2.34 3.83
C ILE A 194 -12.03 1.11 4.66
N THR A 195 -13.32 0.91 4.83
CA THR A 195 -13.91 -0.18 5.62
C THR A 195 -14.98 -0.91 4.83
N GLY A 196 -15.48 -2.00 5.37
CA GLY A 196 -16.60 -2.72 4.77
C GLY A 196 -17.92 -1.92 4.66
N SER A 197 -18.07 -0.84 5.43
CA SER A 197 -19.24 0.06 5.37
C SER A 197 -19.05 1.23 4.41
N THR A 198 -17.80 1.67 4.17
CA THR A 198 -17.53 2.86 3.34
C THR A 198 -17.12 2.52 1.91
N ILE A 199 -16.66 1.29 1.66
CA ILE A 199 -16.06 0.89 0.38
C ILE A 199 -16.99 1.08 -0.82
N SER A 200 -18.29 0.80 -0.67
CA SER A 200 -19.29 0.93 -1.74
C SER A 200 -19.47 2.38 -2.22
N SER A 201 -19.16 3.35 -1.37
CA SER A 201 -19.19 4.76 -1.75
C SER A 201 -18.13 5.13 -2.78
N PHE A 202 -17.13 4.28 -3.01
CA PHE A 202 -15.99 4.55 -3.89
C PHE A 202 -15.99 3.72 -5.17
N LYS A 203 -17.15 3.16 -5.58
CA LYS A 203 -17.29 2.36 -6.82
C LYS A 203 -16.81 3.10 -8.09
N SER A 204 -16.95 4.42 -8.14
CA SER A 204 -16.52 5.26 -9.28
C SER A 204 -15.02 5.57 -9.30
N ALA A 205 -14.28 5.21 -8.25
CA ALA A 205 -12.83 5.42 -8.22
C ALA A 205 -12.10 4.38 -9.07
N SER A 206 -10.88 4.70 -9.53
CA SER A 206 -10.03 3.75 -10.26
C SER A 206 -9.63 2.54 -9.40
N GLY A 207 -9.70 2.68 -8.08
CA GLY A 207 -9.44 1.61 -7.13
C GLY A 207 -9.45 2.10 -5.68
N VAL A 208 -9.50 1.16 -4.75
CA VAL A 208 -9.47 1.41 -3.31
C VAL A 208 -8.40 0.56 -2.64
N VAL A 209 -7.78 1.07 -1.59
CA VAL A 209 -6.77 0.36 -0.81
C VAL A 209 -7.30 0.09 0.60
N VAL A 210 -7.24 -1.17 1.01
CA VAL A 210 -7.66 -1.62 2.34
C VAL A 210 -6.46 -2.20 3.08
N GLY A 211 -6.09 -1.59 4.20
CA GLY A 211 -4.92 -1.98 5.00
C GLY A 211 -5.29 -2.34 6.44
N SER A 212 -5.65 -1.35 7.25
CA SER A 212 -5.89 -1.51 8.70
C SER A 212 -6.88 -2.63 9.04
N LEU A 213 -7.93 -2.83 8.21
CA LEU A 213 -8.89 -3.92 8.40
C LEU A 213 -8.22 -5.29 8.23
N LEU A 214 -7.33 -5.45 7.25
CA LEU A 214 -6.62 -6.71 7.02
C LEU A 214 -5.63 -6.98 8.15
N CYS A 215 -4.88 -5.98 8.60
CA CYS A 215 -3.98 -6.10 9.75
C CYS A 215 -4.74 -6.45 11.05
N LYS A 216 -5.91 -5.83 11.27
CA LYS A 216 -6.81 -6.19 12.37
C LYS A 216 -7.26 -7.65 12.29
N ASN A 217 -7.64 -8.11 11.10
CA ASN A 217 -8.04 -9.51 10.90
C ASN A 217 -6.88 -10.50 11.15
N ILE A 218 -5.65 -10.16 10.77
CA ILE A 218 -4.47 -10.97 11.13
C ILE A 218 -4.38 -11.06 12.66
N THR A 219 -4.40 -9.92 13.36
CA THR A 219 -4.31 -9.88 14.83
C THR A 219 -5.40 -10.72 15.50
N ASN A 220 -6.66 -10.60 15.04
CA ASN A 220 -7.77 -11.35 15.59
C ASN A 220 -7.64 -12.87 15.31
N SER A 221 -7.23 -13.23 14.09
CA SER A 221 -7.01 -14.63 13.73
C SER A 221 -5.95 -15.29 14.61
N LEU A 222 -4.86 -14.57 14.91
CA LEU A 222 -3.81 -15.05 15.79
C LEU A 222 -4.30 -15.25 17.23
N LYS A 223 -5.10 -14.31 17.76
CA LYS A 223 -5.73 -14.43 19.08
C LYS A 223 -6.65 -15.66 19.16
N MET A 224 -7.38 -15.94 18.09
CA MET A 224 -8.30 -17.07 17.99
C MET A 224 -7.60 -18.38 17.56
N ARG A 225 -6.28 -18.37 17.34
CA ARG A 225 -5.49 -19.50 16.85
C ARG A 225 -5.99 -20.09 15.52
N ILE A 226 -6.57 -19.26 14.65
CA ILE A 226 -7.03 -19.67 13.31
C ILE A 226 -6.09 -19.16 12.23
N ASN A 227 -6.18 -19.74 11.02
CA ASN A 227 -5.33 -19.32 9.89
C ASN A 227 -5.76 -17.95 9.36
N PRO A 228 -4.93 -16.91 9.46
CA PRO A 228 -5.26 -15.58 8.95
C PRO A 228 -5.48 -15.54 7.43
N ALA A 229 -4.81 -16.38 6.64
CA ALA A 229 -4.92 -16.37 5.18
C ALA A 229 -6.35 -16.67 4.70
N ALA A 230 -7.03 -17.64 5.32
CA ALA A 230 -8.43 -17.97 5.00
C ALA A 230 -9.37 -16.81 5.37
N LYS A 231 -9.18 -16.21 6.55
CA LYS A 231 -9.97 -15.04 6.98
C LYS A 231 -9.81 -13.84 6.05
N LEU A 232 -8.59 -13.57 5.62
CA LEU A 232 -8.31 -12.45 4.72
C LEU A 232 -8.88 -12.68 3.32
N LEU A 233 -8.78 -13.91 2.80
CA LEU A 233 -9.41 -14.30 1.55
C LEU A 233 -10.90 -13.96 1.53
N GLN A 234 -11.63 -14.43 2.54
CA GLN A 234 -13.07 -14.15 2.67
C GLN A 234 -13.36 -12.65 2.82
N THR A 235 -12.52 -11.94 3.58
CA THR A 235 -12.66 -10.49 3.75
C THR A 235 -12.55 -9.76 2.42
N VAL A 236 -11.50 -10.03 1.64
CA VAL A 236 -11.27 -9.34 0.35
C VAL A 236 -12.33 -9.72 -0.67
N TYR A 237 -12.76 -10.98 -0.71
CA TYR A 237 -13.88 -11.41 -1.54
C TYR A 237 -15.15 -10.59 -1.27
N ASN A 238 -15.53 -10.48 0.00
CA ASN A 238 -16.72 -9.71 0.40
C ASN A 238 -16.59 -8.21 0.11
N LEU A 239 -15.38 -7.64 0.24
CA LEU A 239 -15.11 -6.24 -0.12
C LEU A 239 -15.20 -6.03 -1.63
N LYS A 240 -14.64 -6.93 -2.43
CA LYS A 240 -14.68 -6.85 -3.89
C LYS A 240 -16.11 -6.87 -4.41
N LYS A 241 -16.97 -7.74 -3.90
CA LYS A 241 -18.41 -7.78 -4.24
C LYS A 241 -19.13 -6.45 -4.02
N LYS A 242 -18.67 -5.62 -3.08
CA LYS A 242 -19.32 -4.33 -2.77
C LYS A 242 -18.93 -3.20 -3.73
N ILE A 243 -17.88 -3.38 -4.54
CA ILE A 243 -17.38 -2.37 -5.50
C ILE A 243 -17.53 -2.80 -6.96
N MET A 244 -17.86 -4.04 -7.21
CA MET A 244 -18.33 -4.53 -8.51
C MET A 244 -19.82 -4.21 -8.66
#